data_a2b3f651729607b96a5dd6c6c79e23bb
#
_entry.id   a2b3f651729607b96a5dd6c6c79e23bb
#
_cell.length_a   1.000
_cell.length_b   1.000
_cell.length_c   1.000
_cell.angle_alpha   90.00
_cell.angle_beta   90.00
_cell.angle_gamma   90.00
#
_symmetry.space_group_name_H-M   'P 1'
#
loop_
_entity.id
_entity.type
_entity.pdbx_description
1 polymer ?
#
loop_
_entity_poly.entity_id
_entity_poly.type
_entity_poly.pdbx_seq_one_letter_code
_entity_poly.pdbx_strand_id
1 'polypeptide(L)'
;MSALLGVALELARVVAVLPRVELARRTQGPKHAVPTLRRLGRRRPRRADDARAALRRTIAAIDARLPGGGNCYRRVLLEVALDAGAAEERVALGVRAGGGVRSGHAWLGEGPSDDGERYDLVIEL
;
A
#
# COMPACT_ATOMS: atom_id res chain seq x y z
N MET A 1 2.53 -25.46 -12.53
CA MET A 1 1.77 -24.66 -13.52
C MET A 1 0.90 -23.62 -12.86
N SER A 2 0.03 -24.01 -11.94
CA SER A 2 -0.86 -23.07 -11.26
C SER A 2 -0.13 -21.98 -10.47
N ALA A 3 1.03 -22.29 -9.86
CA ALA A 3 1.81 -21.31 -9.12
C ALA A 3 2.37 -20.21 -10.02
N LEU A 4 2.91 -20.57 -11.18
CA LEU A 4 3.41 -19.60 -12.16
C LEU A 4 2.29 -18.74 -12.73
N LEU A 5 1.15 -19.35 -13.04
CA LEU A 5 -0.01 -18.63 -13.51
C LEU A 5 -0.53 -17.66 -12.44
N GLY A 6 -0.56 -18.09 -11.18
CA GLY A 6 -0.95 -17.22 -10.06
C GLY A 6 -0.05 -16.01 -9.92
N VAL A 7 1.26 -16.20 -10.02
CA VAL A 7 2.23 -15.10 -9.97
C VAL A 7 2.02 -14.15 -11.16
N ALA A 8 1.84 -14.69 -12.35
CA ALA A 8 1.62 -13.87 -13.55
C ALA A 8 0.33 -13.06 -13.46
N LEU A 9 -0.75 -13.65 -12.96
CA LEU A 9 -2.02 -12.94 -12.75
C LEU A 9 -1.88 -11.84 -11.70
N GLU A 10 -1.16 -12.11 -10.61
CA GLU A 10 -0.94 -11.11 -9.58
C GLU A 10 -0.13 -9.93 -10.10
N LEU A 11 0.94 -10.19 -10.83
CA LEU A 11 1.72 -9.15 -11.48
C LEU A 11 0.84 -8.31 -12.42
N ALA A 12 0.01 -8.96 -13.23
CA ALA A 12 -0.89 -8.28 -14.14
C ALA A 12 -1.87 -7.36 -13.41
N ARG A 13 -2.41 -7.82 -12.28
CA ARG A 13 -3.34 -7.03 -11.48
C ARG A 13 -2.68 -5.79 -10.90
N VAL A 14 -1.49 -5.94 -10.36
CA VAL A 14 -0.75 -4.81 -9.79
C VAL A 14 -0.40 -3.81 -10.89
N VAL A 15 0.13 -4.28 -12.01
CA VAL A 15 0.49 -3.41 -13.14
C VAL A 15 -0.75 -2.69 -13.69
N ALA A 16 -1.88 -3.38 -13.77
CA ALA A 16 -3.11 -2.79 -14.30
C ALA A 16 -3.66 -1.65 -13.42
N VAL A 17 -3.52 -1.75 -12.10
CA VAL A 17 -4.04 -0.73 -11.18
C VAL A 17 -3.03 0.38 -10.91
N LEU A 18 -1.77 0.12 -11.18
CA LEU A 18 -0.67 1.05 -10.87
C LEU A 18 -0.88 2.47 -11.41
N PRO A 19 -1.32 2.69 -12.67
CA PRO A 19 -1.56 4.05 -13.15
C PRO A 19 -2.57 4.83 -12.32
N ARG A 20 -3.64 4.17 -11.87
CA ARG A 20 -4.64 4.82 -11.02
C ARG A 20 -4.08 5.18 -9.65
N VAL A 21 -3.29 4.28 -9.08
CA VAL A 21 -2.64 4.52 -7.79
C VAL A 21 -1.65 5.68 -7.90
N GLU A 22 -0.82 5.68 -8.93
CA GLU A 22 0.15 6.75 -9.14
C GLU A 22 -0.53 8.10 -9.39
N LEU A 23 -1.60 8.11 -10.19
CA LEU A 23 -2.35 9.33 -10.43
C LEU A 23 -2.96 9.88 -9.12
N ALA A 24 -3.60 9.03 -8.35
CA ALA A 24 -4.18 9.45 -7.07
C ALA A 24 -3.12 9.94 -6.10
N ARG A 25 -2.00 9.20 -5.99
CA ARG A 25 -0.91 9.56 -5.10
C ARG A 25 -0.29 10.91 -5.44
N ARG A 26 -0.14 11.20 -6.74
CA ARG A 26 0.54 12.42 -7.20
C ARG A 26 -0.37 13.63 -7.26
N THR A 27 -1.66 13.44 -7.49
CA THR A 27 -2.60 14.54 -7.73
C THR A 27 -3.56 14.79 -6.58
N GLN A 28 -3.70 13.85 -5.65
CA GLN A 28 -4.61 13.95 -4.52
C GLN A 28 -3.85 13.82 -3.22
N GLY A 29 -4.24 14.59 -2.21
CA GLY A 29 -3.73 14.36 -0.87
C GLY A 29 -4.26 13.05 -0.30
N PRO A 30 -3.64 12.53 0.78
CA PRO A 30 -4.05 11.24 1.36
C PRO A 30 -5.52 11.18 1.74
N LYS A 31 -6.12 12.27 2.20
CA LYS A 31 -7.54 12.33 2.55
C LYS A 31 -8.47 12.01 1.39
N HIS A 32 -8.02 12.24 0.16
CA HIS A 32 -8.79 11.97 -1.05
C HIS A 32 -8.32 10.70 -1.75
N ALA A 33 -7.01 10.46 -1.79
CA ALA A 33 -6.45 9.29 -2.45
C ALA A 33 -6.88 7.98 -1.79
N VAL A 34 -6.84 7.91 -0.46
CA VAL A 34 -7.20 6.70 0.26
C VAL A 34 -8.66 6.30 0.02
N PRO A 35 -9.66 7.19 0.19
CA PRO A 35 -11.05 6.81 -0.12
C PRO A 35 -11.26 6.42 -1.58
N THR A 36 -10.59 7.07 -2.52
CA THR A 36 -10.68 6.74 -3.95
C THR A 36 -10.24 5.30 -4.21
N LEU A 37 -9.07 4.93 -3.69
CA LEU A 37 -8.52 3.59 -3.89
C LEU A 37 -9.23 2.54 -3.07
N ARG A 38 -9.72 2.91 -1.89
CA ARG A 38 -10.55 2.03 -1.05
C ARG A 38 -11.81 1.58 -1.79
N ARG A 39 -12.44 2.46 -2.56
CA ARG A 39 -13.59 2.09 -3.39
C ARG A 39 -13.24 1.03 -4.43
N LEU A 40 -12.05 1.11 -5.02
CA LEU A 40 -11.58 0.06 -5.94
C LEU A 40 -11.38 -1.26 -5.20
N GLY A 41 -10.74 -1.23 -4.05
CA GLY A 41 -10.45 -2.43 -3.25
C GLY A 41 -11.70 -3.14 -2.76
N ARG A 42 -12.74 -2.39 -2.40
CA ARG A 42 -14.00 -2.97 -1.96
C ARG A 42 -14.69 -3.82 -3.02
N ARG A 43 -14.39 -3.60 -4.29
CA ARG A 43 -14.93 -4.40 -5.40
C ARG A 43 -14.12 -5.66 -5.67
N ARG A 44 -12.99 -5.83 -4.98
CA ARG A 44 -12.13 -7.00 -5.12
C ARG A 44 -12.50 -8.06 -4.10
N PRO A 45 -12.18 -9.33 -4.38
CA PRO A 45 -12.35 -10.36 -3.35
C PRO A 45 -11.47 -10.07 -2.14
N ARG A 46 -11.98 -10.45 -0.97
CA ARG A 46 -11.15 -10.47 0.24
C ARG A 46 -10.19 -11.64 0.16
N ARG A 47 -8.93 -11.37 0.33
CA ARG A 47 -7.89 -12.39 0.24
C ARG A 47 -7.67 -13.06 1.60
N ALA A 48 -7.39 -14.37 1.57
CA ALA A 48 -6.90 -15.06 2.74
C ALA A 48 -5.47 -14.60 3.06
N ASP A 49 -5.00 -14.88 4.27
CA ASP A 49 -3.73 -14.36 4.77
C ASP A 49 -2.54 -14.71 3.88
N ASP A 50 -2.49 -15.94 3.38
CA ASP A 50 -1.40 -16.39 2.50
C ASP A 50 -1.45 -15.69 1.13
N ALA A 51 -2.64 -15.52 0.57
CA ALA A 51 -2.84 -14.80 -0.68
C ALA A 51 -2.51 -13.31 -0.52
N ARG A 52 -2.84 -12.73 0.63
CA ARG A 52 -2.51 -11.34 0.93
C ARG A 52 -1.01 -11.15 1.09
N ALA A 53 -0.33 -12.10 1.74
CA ALA A 53 1.12 -12.07 1.85
C ALA A 53 1.80 -12.16 0.47
N ALA A 54 1.27 -13.01 -0.43
CA ALA A 54 1.76 -13.10 -1.79
C ALA A 54 1.56 -11.79 -2.56
N LEU A 55 0.41 -11.15 -2.38
CA LEU A 55 0.15 -9.82 -2.97
C LEU A 55 1.17 -8.79 -2.48
N ARG A 56 1.47 -8.76 -1.19
CA ARG A 56 2.45 -7.84 -0.62
C ARG A 56 3.84 -8.06 -1.21
N ARG A 57 4.24 -9.31 -1.40
CA ARG A 57 5.55 -9.62 -2.04
C ARG A 57 5.60 -9.11 -3.48
N THR A 58 4.53 -9.30 -4.22
CA THR A 58 4.42 -8.83 -5.60
C THR A 58 4.49 -7.30 -5.66
N ILE A 59 3.73 -6.63 -4.79
CA ILE A 59 3.74 -5.17 -4.69
C ILE A 59 5.15 -4.67 -4.36
N ALA A 60 5.81 -5.27 -3.38
CA ALA A 60 7.15 -4.86 -2.98
C ALA A 60 8.16 -5.02 -4.12
N ALA A 61 8.08 -6.11 -4.87
CA ALA A 61 8.97 -6.36 -6.00
C ALA A 61 8.78 -5.33 -7.11
N ILE A 62 7.55 -4.97 -7.42
CA ILE A 62 7.24 -3.95 -8.43
C ILE A 62 7.69 -2.57 -7.95
N ASP A 63 7.32 -2.22 -6.71
CA ASP A 63 7.68 -0.93 -6.12
C ASP A 63 9.20 -0.70 -6.13
N ALA A 64 9.98 -1.72 -5.82
CA ALA A 64 11.44 -1.62 -5.79
C ALA A 64 12.04 -1.27 -7.15
N ARG A 65 11.34 -1.58 -8.24
CA ARG A 65 11.80 -1.32 -9.62
C ARG A 65 11.29 -0.02 -10.21
N LEU A 66 10.37 0.65 -9.52
CA LEU A 66 9.83 1.92 -9.98
C LEU A 66 10.73 3.08 -9.54
N PRO A 67 10.68 4.22 -10.25
CA PRO A 67 11.34 5.44 -9.78
C PRO A 67 10.85 5.80 -8.38
N GLY A 68 11.77 6.08 -7.47
CA GLY A 68 11.45 6.30 -6.08
C GLY A 68 11.09 5.03 -5.33
N GLY A 69 11.64 3.87 -5.74
CA GLY A 69 11.41 2.58 -5.09
C GLY A 69 11.62 2.65 -3.58
N GLY A 70 10.97 1.75 -2.85
CA GLY A 70 10.91 1.81 -1.39
C GLY A 70 9.84 2.76 -0.86
N ASN A 71 8.87 3.11 -1.67
CA ASN A 71 7.77 4.01 -1.28
C ASN A 71 6.68 3.23 -0.54
N CYS A 72 6.74 3.28 0.78
CA CYS A 72 5.78 2.56 1.64
C CYS A 72 4.34 3.03 1.45
N TYR A 73 4.12 4.29 1.18
CA TYR A 73 2.78 4.82 0.93
C TYR A 73 2.20 4.24 -0.37
N ARG A 74 2.97 4.22 -1.44
CA ARG A 74 2.54 3.59 -2.69
C ARG A 74 2.19 2.12 -2.50
N ARG A 75 3.00 1.39 -1.73
CA ARG A 75 2.72 -0.03 -1.42
C ARG A 75 1.40 -0.21 -0.67
N VAL A 76 1.15 0.63 0.31
CA VAL A 76 -0.12 0.61 1.06
C VAL A 76 -1.29 0.89 0.12
N LEU A 77 -1.19 1.90 -0.73
CA LEU A 77 -2.26 2.25 -1.66
C LEU A 77 -2.55 1.12 -2.66
N LEU A 78 -1.51 0.44 -3.14
CA LEU A 78 -1.69 -0.72 -4.03
C LEU A 78 -2.43 -1.84 -3.32
N GLU A 79 -2.09 -2.13 -2.09
CA GLU A 79 -2.78 -3.17 -1.32
C GLU A 79 -4.24 -2.81 -1.07
N VAL A 80 -4.51 -1.58 -0.69
CA VAL A 80 -5.89 -1.07 -0.48
C VAL A 80 -6.72 -1.20 -1.76
N ALA A 81 -6.13 -0.93 -2.90
CA ALA A 81 -6.83 -0.98 -4.19
C ALA A 81 -7.10 -2.40 -4.68
N LEU A 82 -6.37 -3.40 -4.19
CA LEU A 82 -6.39 -4.76 -4.72
C LEU A 82 -6.97 -5.82 -3.78
N ASP A 83 -7.28 -5.46 -2.54
CA ASP A 83 -7.80 -6.41 -1.55
C ASP A 83 -8.90 -5.76 -0.72
N ALA A 84 -10.07 -6.39 -0.70
CA ALA A 84 -11.19 -5.89 0.09
C ALA A 84 -10.89 -5.87 1.59
N GLY A 85 -10.10 -6.81 2.08
CA GLY A 85 -9.68 -6.82 3.48
C GLY A 85 -8.82 -5.62 3.82
N ALA A 86 -7.83 -5.31 2.97
CA ALA A 86 -6.99 -4.13 3.15
C ALA A 86 -7.79 -2.83 3.01
N ALA A 87 -8.78 -2.81 2.12
CA ALA A 87 -9.63 -1.64 1.91
C ALA A 87 -10.44 -1.26 3.15
N GLU A 88 -10.67 -2.21 4.05
CA GLU A 88 -11.39 -1.98 5.30
C GLU A 88 -10.49 -1.56 6.46
N GLU A 89 -9.19 -1.70 6.30
CA GLU A 89 -8.24 -1.36 7.34
C GLU A 89 -7.92 0.13 7.33
N ARG A 90 -7.49 0.64 8.47
CA ARG A 90 -7.01 2.02 8.55
C ARG A 90 -5.68 2.15 7.84
N VAL A 91 -5.54 3.21 7.11
CA VAL A 91 -4.25 3.64 6.56
C VAL A 91 -3.65 4.65 7.53
N ALA A 92 -2.50 4.35 8.07
CA ALA A 92 -1.81 5.24 8.98
C ALA A 92 -0.56 5.81 8.32
N LEU A 93 -0.35 7.09 8.51
CA LEU A 93 0.81 7.81 8.02
C LEU A 93 1.53 8.41 9.24
N GLY A 94 2.73 7.94 9.49
CA GLY A 94 3.57 8.48 10.55
C GLY A 94 4.64 9.41 9.97
N VAL A 95 4.87 10.53 10.62
CA VAL A 95 5.90 11.48 10.24
C VAL A 95 6.82 11.70 11.42
N ARG A 96 8.11 11.62 11.17
CA ARG A 96 9.13 11.91 12.15
C ARG A 96 10.00 13.04 11.61
N ALA A 97 10.25 14.05 12.43
CA ALA A 97 11.19 15.12 12.15
C ALA A 97 12.35 15.03 13.13
N GLY A 98 13.57 15.13 12.63
CA GLY A 98 14.76 15.10 13.48
C GLY A 98 16.02 15.33 12.68
N GLY A 99 16.99 16.05 13.24
CA GLY A 99 18.24 16.31 12.56
C GLY A 99 18.13 17.02 11.22
N GLY A 100 17.06 17.79 11.01
CA GLY A 100 16.81 18.48 9.74
C GLY A 100 16.27 17.60 8.62
N VAL A 101 16.01 16.32 8.89
CA VAL A 101 15.48 15.38 7.91
C VAL A 101 14.10 14.95 8.33
N ARG A 102 13.15 15.00 7.39
CA ARG A 102 11.83 14.42 7.59
C ARG A 102 11.79 13.01 7.04
N SER A 103 11.35 12.08 7.85
CA SER A 103 11.09 10.71 7.41
C SER A 103 9.63 10.38 7.69
N GLY A 104 9.05 9.58 6.81
CA GLY A 104 7.66 9.15 6.93
C GLY A 104 7.54 7.65 6.72
N HIS A 105 6.48 7.10 7.29
CA HIS A 105 6.16 5.70 7.09
C HIS A 105 4.65 5.54 6.98
N ALA A 106 4.23 4.63 6.13
CA ALA A 106 2.82 4.28 5.97
C ALA A 106 2.62 2.81 6.28
N TRP A 107 1.51 2.50 6.94
CA TRP A 107 1.17 1.12 7.26
C TRP A 107 -0.34 0.91 7.30
N LEU A 108 -0.77 -0.36 7.27
CA LEU A 108 -2.16 -0.74 7.41
C LEU A 108 -2.39 -1.35 8.79
N GLY A 109 -3.57 -1.09 9.34
CA GLY A 109 -3.98 -1.69 10.59
C GLY A 109 -3.41 -0.99 11.81
N GLU A 110 -3.10 -1.77 12.86
CA GLU A 110 -2.76 -1.26 14.17
C GLU A 110 -1.26 -1.02 14.34
N GLY A 111 -0.80 0.07 13.86
CA GLY A 111 0.51 0.55 14.20
C GLY A 111 1.66 -0.12 13.48
N PRO A 112 2.84 0.50 13.51
CA PRO A 112 4.03 -0.08 12.94
C PRO A 112 4.44 -1.30 13.73
N SER A 113 5.05 -2.25 13.05
CA SER A 113 5.68 -3.38 13.71
C SER A 113 6.74 -2.89 14.69
N ASP A 114 7.08 -3.72 15.60
CA ASP A 114 7.85 -3.52 16.83
C ASP A 114 9.30 -3.04 16.69
N ASP A 115 9.60 -2.19 15.75
CA ASP A 115 10.93 -1.63 15.60
C ASP A 115 11.23 -0.48 16.57
N GLY A 116 10.30 -0.20 17.47
CA GLY A 116 10.46 0.83 18.49
C GLY A 116 10.42 2.25 17.97
N GLU A 117 10.06 2.42 16.70
CA GLU A 117 9.99 3.75 16.12
C GLU A 117 8.82 4.54 16.68
N ARG A 118 9.08 5.78 17.03
CA ARG A 118 8.07 6.74 17.45
C ARG A 118 7.92 7.83 16.41
N TYR A 119 6.69 8.21 16.16
CA TYR A 119 6.38 9.26 15.20
C TYR A 119 5.88 10.49 15.93
N ASP A 120 6.33 11.66 15.47
CA ASP A 120 5.89 12.94 16.02
C ASP A 120 4.42 13.21 15.71
N LEU A 121 3.95 12.69 14.56
CA LEU A 121 2.59 12.82 14.12
C LEU A 121 2.15 11.55 13.42
N VAL A 122 0.97 11.03 13.79
CA VAL A 122 0.34 9.91 13.10
C VAL A 122 -1.03 10.35 12.63
N ILE A 123 -1.29 10.18 11.35
CA ILE A 123 -2.58 10.48 10.73
C ILE A 123 -3.21 9.15 10.32
N GLU A 124 -4.44 8.91 10.76
CA GLU A 124 -5.21 7.73 10.39
C GLU A 124 -6.31 8.10 9.39
N LEU A 125 -6.43 7.27 8.36
CA LEU A 125 -7.35 7.52 7.26
C LEU A 125 -8.21 6.30 6.94
#